data_788e1fa88155f18ffbe3479ff4c6c392
#
_entry.id   788e1fa88155f18ffbe3479ff4c6c392
#
_cell.length_a   1.000
_cell.length_b   1.000
_cell.length_c   1.000
_cell.angle_alpha   90.00
_cell.angle_beta   90.00
_cell.angle_gamma   90.00
#
_symmetry.space_group_name_H-M   'P 1'
#
loop_
_entity.id
_entity.type
_entity.pdbx_description
1 polymer ?
#
loop_
_entity_poly.entity_id
_entity_poly.type
_entity_poly.pdbx_seq_one_letter_code
_entity_poly.pdbx_strand_id
1 'polypeptide(L)'
;MIYLCSDWHLNHDRTFIYKARGFDSVNEMNAEIVKRHNAVVKSEDDVYCLGDCCMGADLEANKKLIESLNGKIHIILGNHCHASPRRVAMYQQCHNVVEVVASAMIKLGKQQFYLSHWPTITGNNDADKPLAARIINLCGHLHTYDPWTDIDKGLIYHVEMEAHNCSPVLLDGILQEFKDKEAWLK
;
A
#
# COMPACT_ATOMS: atom_id res chain seq x y z
N MET A 1 -8.62 11.67 -5.91
CA MET A 1 -7.42 11.01 -6.50
C MET A 1 -7.31 9.59 -5.95
N ILE A 2 -6.43 8.74 -6.50
CA ILE A 2 -6.20 7.39 -6.00
C ILE A 2 -4.76 7.30 -5.48
N TYR A 3 -4.61 6.95 -4.21
CA TYR A 3 -3.31 6.74 -3.56
C TYR A 3 -3.11 5.28 -3.19
N LEU A 4 -1.87 4.85 -3.18
CA LEU A 4 -1.43 3.51 -2.81
C LEU A 4 -0.44 3.58 -1.64
N CYS A 5 -0.51 2.60 -0.76
CA CYS A 5 0.48 2.36 0.29
C CYS A 5 0.37 0.91 0.74
N SER A 6 1.34 0.44 1.48
CA SER A 6 1.33 -0.87 2.12
C SER A 6 2.16 -0.86 3.39
N ASP A 7 1.91 -1.85 4.25
CA ASP A 7 2.77 -2.12 5.40
C ASP A 7 2.91 -0.91 6.34
N TRP A 8 1.81 -0.24 6.66
CA TRP A 8 1.83 0.82 7.67
C TRP A 8 2.40 0.34 8.99
N HIS A 9 2.04 -0.89 9.41
CA HIS A 9 2.47 -1.46 10.68
C HIS A 9 2.24 -0.53 11.88
N LEU A 10 1.14 0.22 11.88
CA LEU A 10 0.78 1.09 13.00
C LEU A 10 0.70 0.28 14.29
N ASN A 11 1.22 0.81 15.40
CA ASN A 11 1.34 0.13 16.70
C ASN A 11 2.19 -1.15 16.67
N HIS A 12 3.07 -1.33 15.68
CA HIS A 12 4.01 -2.43 15.67
C HIS A 12 5.25 -2.08 16.51
N ASP A 13 5.17 -2.29 17.81
CA ASP A 13 6.25 -1.99 18.77
C ASP A 13 7.38 -3.02 18.68
N ARG A 14 8.10 -3.00 17.55
CA ARG A 14 9.29 -3.81 17.29
C ARG A 14 10.39 -2.93 16.72
N THR A 15 11.54 -2.98 17.35
CA THR A 15 12.69 -2.13 16.97
C THR A 15 13.10 -2.28 15.51
N PHE A 16 13.01 -3.50 14.96
CA PHE A 16 13.34 -3.77 13.56
C PHE A 16 12.35 -3.14 12.56
N ILE A 17 11.17 -2.66 13.00
CA ILE A 17 10.24 -1.89 12.16
C ILE A 17 10.54 -0.40 12.27
N TYR A 18 10.34 0.21 13.45
CA TYR A 18 10.43 1.66 13.57
C TYR A 18 11.85 2.20 13.43
N LYS A 19 12.87 1.47 13.90
CA LYS A 19 14.28 1.88 13.73
C LYS A 19 14.74 1.78 12.28
N ALA A 20 14.32 0.74 11.54
CA ALA A 20 14.62 0.63 10.11
C ALA A 20 14.07 1.81 9.29
N ARG A 21 12.96 2.40 9.74
CA ARG A 21 12.34 3.60 9.16
C ARG A 21 12.92 4.92 9.69
N GLY A 22 13.90 4.86 10.58
CA GLY A 22 14.58 6.03 11.15
C GLY A 22 13.87 6.69 12.32
N PHE A 23 12.92 6.00 12.98
CA PHE A 23 12.20 6.54 14.15
C PHE A 23 12.75 5.98 15.47
N ASP A 24 12.63 6.77 16.53
CA ASP A 24 13.12 6.39 17.86
C ASP A 24 12.10 5.57 18.66
N SER A 25 10.82 5.62 18.27
CA SER A 25 9.74 4.88 18.92
C SER A 25 8.59 4.56 17.96
N VAL A 26 7.76 3.59 18.34
CA VAL A 26 6.51 3.28 17.61
C VAL A 26 5.54 4.47 17.60
N ASN A 27 5.49 5.25 18.66
CA ASN A 27 4.62 6.42 18.75
C ASN A 27 5.05 7.51 17.76
N GLU A 28 6.35 7.76 17.64
CA GLU A 28 6.90 8.69 16.66
C GLU A 28 6.62 8.22 15.25
N MET A 29 6.85 6.93 14.95
CA MET A 29 6.54 6.32 13.66
C MET A 29 5.05 6.51 13.31
N ASN A 30 4.14 6.17 14.23
CA ASN A 30 2.71 6.31 14.03
C ASN A 30 2.33 7.76 13.71
N ALA A 31 2.82 8.71 14.52
CA ALA A 31 2.52 10.14 14.34
C ALA A 31 3.03 10.66 12.99
N GLU A 32 4.24 10.26 12.59
CA GLU A 32 4.82 10.73 11.34
C GLU A 32 4.14 10.09 10.10
N ILE A 33 3.75 8.81 10.16
CA ILE A 33 2.97 8.16 9.10
C ILE A 33 1.63 8.88 8.92
N VAL A 34 0.88 9.13 9.99
CA VAL A 34 -0.40 9.86 9.93
C VAL A 34 -0.20 11.25 9.36
N LYS A 35 0.82 11.99 9.83
CA LYS A 35 1.13 13.33 9.35
C LYS A 35 1.45 13.35 7.85
N ARG A 36 2.33 12.46 7.37
CA ARG A 36 2.72 12.38 5.94
C ARG A 36 1.56 11.95 5.07
N HIS A 37 0.75 10.99 5.54
CA HIS A 37 -0.47 10.57 4.86
C HIS A 37 -1.43 11.77 4.69
N ASN A 38 -1.75 12.46 5.78
CA ASN A 38 -2.72 13.55 5.77
C ASN A 38 -2.21 14.81 5.07
N ALA A 39 -0.91 14.93 4.85
CA ALA A 39 -0.32 16.01 4.07
C ALA A 39 -0.62 15.91 2.56
N VAL A 40 -0.83 14.70 2.05
CA VAL A 40 -1.06 14.45 0.61
C VAL A 40 -2.47 13.99 0.29
N VAL A 41 -3.13 13.25 1.19
CA VAL A 41 -4.46 12.68 1.00
C VAL A 41 -5.54 13.61 1.55
N LYS A 42 -6.60 13.84 0.79
CA LYS A 42 -7.80 14.59 1.21
C LYS A 42 -8.94 13.63 1.56
N SER A 43 -9.97 14.14 2.22
CA SER A 43 -11.13 13.35 2.67
C SER A 43 -11.90 12.67 1.54
N GLU A 44 -11.89 13.26 0.34
CA GLU A 44 -12.58 12.74 -0.86
C GLU A 44 -11.77 11.73 -1.66
N ASP A 45 -10.47 11.58 -1.40
CA ASP A 45 -9.57 10.69 -2.14
C ASP A 45 -9.77 9.22 -1.74
N ASP A 46 -9.48 8.31 -2.66
CA ASP A 46 -9.44 6.88 -2.40
C ASP A 46 -8.01 6.44 -2.07
N VAL A 47 -7.84 5.64 -1.01
CA VAL A 47 -6.55 5.14 -0.56
C VAL A 47 -6.61 3.62 -0.48
N TYR A 48 -5.80 2.92 -1.27
CA TYR A 48 -5.65 1.48 -1.18
C TYR A 48 -4.43 1.14 -0.32
N CYS A 49 -4.68 0.58 0.87
CA CYS A 49 -3.64 0.00 1.71
C CYS A 49 -3.51 -1.48 1.39
N LEU A 50 -2.36 -1.87 0.84
CA LEU A 50 -2.11 -3.22 0.35
C LEU A 50 -1.62 -4.17 1.46
N GLY A 51 -2.23 -4.07 2.62
CA GLY A 51 -2.07 -4.99 3.74
C GLY A 51 -1.22 -4.46 4.88
N ASP A 52 -1.22 -5.24 5.94
CA ASP A 52 -0.45 -5.07 7.17
C ASP A 52 -0.56 -3.65 7.77
N CYS A 53 -1.83 -3.19 7.89
CA CYS A 53 -2.16 -1.83 8.29
C CYS A 53 -1.76 -1.53 9.74
N CYS A 54 -2.07 -2.42 10.69
CA CYS A 54 -1.73 -2.22 12.09
C CYS A 54 -1.43 -3.51 12.83
N MET A 55 -0.70 -3.39 13.93
CA MET A 55 -0.29 -4.45 14.83
C MET A 55 -0.73 -4.13 16.27
N GLY A 56 -0.17 -4.82 17.24
CA GLY A 56 -0.55 -4.63 18.65
C GLY A 56 -1.88 -5.30 19.01
N ALA A 57 -2.11 -5.45 20.30
CA ALA A 57 -3.29 -6.11 20.85
C ALA A 57 -4.45 -5.14 21.13
N ASP A 58 -4.17 -3.85 21.27
CA ASP A 58 -5.16 -2.82 21.55
C ASP A 58 -5.87 -2.42 20.25
N LEU A 59 -7.02 -3.06 20.00
CA LEU A 59 -7.81 -2.82 18.80
C LEU A 59 -8.44 -1.42 18.78
N GLU A 60 -8.74 -0.85 19.94
CA GLU A 60 -9.33 0.49 20.03
C GLU A 60 -8.28 1.56 19.67
N ALA A 61 -7.04 1.40 20.15
CA ALA A 61 -5.93 2.26 19.74
C ALA A 61 -5.64 2.13 18.24
N ASN A 62 -5.68 0.92 17.70
CA ASN A 62 -5.50 0.69 16.25
C ASN A 62 -6.62 1.36 15.44
N LYS A 63 -7.88 1.22 15.88
CA LYS A 63 -9.04 1.85 15.25
C LYS A 63 -8.87 3.37 15.18
N LYS A 64 -8.52 4.00 16.31
CA LYS A 64 -8.29 5.46 16.37
C LYS A 64 -7.22 5.94 15.39
N LEU A 65 -6.13 5.18 15.23
CA LEU A 65 -5.09 5.52 14.26
C LEU A 65 -5.59 5.41 12.82
N ILE A 66 -6.29 4.33 12.47
CA ILE A 66 -6.89 4.18 11.12
C ILE A 66 -7.90 5.31 10.86
N GLU A 67 -8.75 5.62 11.81
CA GLU A 67 -9.77 6.68 11.69
C GLU A 67 -9.19 8.10 11.66
N SER A 68 -7.93 8.29 12.05
CA SER A 68 -7.21 9.57 11.93
C SER A 68 -6.61 9.82 10.54
N LEU A 69 -6.61 8.81 9.66
CA LEU A 69 -6.14 8.95 8.29
C LEU A 69 -7.24 9.55 7.40
N ASN A 70 -6.86 10.52 6.58
CA ASN A 70 -7.75 11.09 5.58
C ASN A 70 -8.04 10.09 4.45
N GLY A 71 -9.17 10.29 3.78
CA GLY A 71 -9.57 9.55 2.59
C GLY A 71 -10.51 8.38 2.87
N LYS A 72 -10.95 7.75 1.80
CA LYS A 72 -11.74 6.52 1.80
C LYS A 72 -10.78 5.34 1.71
N ILE A 73 -10.62 4.61 2.81
CA ILE A 73 -9.61 3.56 2.92
C ILE A 73 -10.16 2.24 2.39
N HIS A 74 -9.46 1.66 1.40
CA HIS A 74 -9.67 0.32 0.88
C HIS A 74 -8.56 -0.56 1.40
N ILE A 75 -8.87 -1.61 2.15
CA ILE A 75 -7.88 -2.49 2.76
C ILE A 75 -7.80 -3.79 1.97
N ILE A 76 -6.63 -4.08 1.41
CA ILE A 76 -6.26 -5.41 0.94
C ILE A 76 -5.66 -6.17 2.11
N LEU A 77 -6.04 -7.44 2.30
CA LEU A 77 -5.59 -8.22 3.45
C LEU A 77 -4.13 -8.69 3.27
N GLY A 78 -3.28 -8.38 4.23
CA GLY A 78 -1.92 -8.92 4.35
C GLY A 78 -1.84 -10.14 5.27
N ASN A 79 -0.66 -10.76 5.40
CA ASN A 79 -0.46 -11.95 6.23
C ASN A 79 -0.79 -11.70 7.72
N HIS A 80 -0.46 -10.53 8.25
CA HIS A 80 -0.81 -10.17 9.64
C HIS A 80 -2.30 -9.88 9.81
N CYS A 81 -3.00 -9.50 8.74
CA CYS A 81 -4.45 -9.33 8.76
C CYS A 81 -5.18 -10.67 8.80
N HIS A 82 -4.81 -11.59 7.93
CA HIS A 82 -5.39 -12.95 7.87
C HIS A 82 -5.23 -13.72 9.20
N ALA A 83 -4.14 -13.52 9.90
CA ALA A 83 -3.89 -14.13 11.19
C ALA A 83 -4.80 -13.63 12.33
N SER A 84 -5.61 -12.57 12.12
CA SER A 84 -6.41 -11.96 13.17
C SER A 84 -7.82 -11.56 12.70
N PRO A 85 -8.82 -12.47 12.79
CA PRO A 85 -10.22 -12.14 12.46
C PRO A 85 -10.78 -10.95 13.25
N ARG A 86 -10.33 -10.75 14.51
CA ARG A 86 -10.74 -9.59 15.32
C ARG A 86 -10.24 -8.28 14.73
N ARG A 87 -9.05 -8.27 14.15
CA ARG A 87 -8.50 -7.07 13.49
C ARG A 87 -9.25 -6.76 12.22
N VAL A 88 -9.59 -7.78 11.42
CA VAL A 88 -10.43 -7.61 10.22
C VAL A 88 -11.80 -7.02 10.59
N ALA A 89 -12.44 -7.55 11.64
CA ALA A 89 -13.71 -7.01 12.13
C ALA A 89 -13.58 -5.55 12.64
N MET A 90 -12.46 -5.20 13.25
CA MET A 90 -12.17 -3.82 13.67
C MET A 90 -12.03 -2.89 12.44
N TYR A 91 -11.32 -3.29 11.39
CA TYR A 91 -11.23 -2.49 10.15
C TYR A 91 -12.61 -2.20 9.56
N GLN A 92 -13.50 -3.19 9.50
CA GLN A 92 -14.87 -3.02 9.00
C GLN A 92 -15.74 -2.07 9.84
N GLN A 93 -15.32 -1.75 11.07
CA GLN A 93 -16.00 -0.79 11.95
C GLN A 93 -15.40 0.61 11.91
N CYS A 94 -14.28 0.83 11.21
CA CYS A 94 -13.71 2.16 11.04
C CYS A 94 -14.57 2.98 10.06
N HIS A 95 -14.91 4.21 10.44
CA HIS A 95 -15.84 5.04 9.67
C HIS A 95 -15.32 5.45 8.27
N ASN A 96 -14.00 5.49 8.10
CA ASN A 96 -13.33 5.84 6.85
C ASN A 96 -12.90 4.61 6.01
N VAL A 97 -13.11 3.37 6.51
CA VAL A 97 -12.85 2.14 5.76
C VAL A 97 -14.08 1.76 4.95
N VAL A 98 -13.97 1.71 3.62
CA VAL A 98 -15.08 1.43 2.70
C VAL A 98 -15.14 -0.03 2.27
N GLU A 99 -13.99 -0.73 2.25
CA GLU A 99 -13.96 -2.17 1.98
C GLU A 99 -12.74 -2.85 2.59
N VAL A 100 -12.85 -4.16 2.80
CA VAL A 100 -11.77 -5.04 3.26
C VAL A 100 -11.84 -6.31 2.42
N VAL A 101 -10.87 -6.53 1.54
CA VAL A 101 -10.88 -7.62 0.54
C VAL A 101 -9.52 -8.29 0.44
N ALA A 102 -9.45 -9.48 -0.17
CA ALA A 102 -8.19 -10.22 -0.33
C ALA A 102 -7.30 -9.64 -1.45
N SER A 103 -7.90 -9.10 -2.51
CA SER A 103 -7.24 -8.44 -3.63
C SER A 103 -8.25 -7.60 -4.39
N ALA A 104 -7.79 -6.71 -5.26
CA ALA A 104 -8.65 -5.89 -6.11
C ALA A 104 -8.08 -5.69 -7.51
N MET A 105 -8.95 -5.36 -8.45
CA MET A 105 -8.57 -4.86 -9.77
C MET A 105 -9.09 -3.45 -9.94
N ILE A 106 -8.20 -2.52 -10.23
CA ILE A 106 -8.57 -1.12 -10.53
C ILE A 106 -8.07 -0.70 -11.91
N LYS A 107 -8.59 0.41 -12.41
CA LYS A 107 -8.20 0.97 -13.71
C LYS A 107 -7.91 2.46 -13.59
N LEU A 108 -6.90 2.91 -14.34
CA LEU A 108 -6.65 4.31 -14.60
C LEU A 108 -6.58 4.50 -16.14
N GLY A 109 -7.63 5.08 -16.71
CA GLY A 109 -7.83 5.09 -18.15
C GLY A 109 -7.92 3.66 -18.71
N LYS A 110 -6.99 3.30 -19.62
CA LYS A 110 -6.92 1.94 -20.21
C LYS A 110 -6.04 0.99 -19.39
N GLN A 111 -5.17 1.51 -18.50
CA GLN A 111 -4.26 0.70 -17.72
C GLN A 111 -5.00 -0.05 -16.62
N GLN A 112 -4.70 -1.33 -16.47
CA GLN A 112 -5.20 -2.17 -15.38
C GLN A 112 -4.12 -2.41 -14.34
N PHE A 113 -4.54 -2.42 -13.07
CA PHE A 113 -3.68 -2.71 -11.93
C PHE A 113 -4.32 -3.82 -11.09
N TYR A 114 -3.53 -4.82 -10.75
CA TYR A 114 -3.88 -5.83 -9.77
C TYR A 114 -3.27 -5.45 -8.44
N LEU A 115 -4.09 -5.34 -7.42
CA LEU A 115 -3.70 -4.96 -6.06
C LEU A 115 -3.67 -6.21 -5.19
N SER A 116 -2.52 -6.50 -4.60
CA SER A 116 -2.32 -7.63 -3.70
C SER A 116 -1.29 -7.28 -2.63
N HIS A 117 -1.33 -7.95 -1.48
CA HIS A 117 -0.28 -7.77 -0.49
C HIS A 117 1.04 -8.36 -0.96
N TRP A 118 0.99 -9.56 -1.54
CA TRP A 118 2.20 -10.25 -2.03
C TRP A 118 2.52 -9.88 -3.48
N PRO A 119 3.83 -9.79 -3.83
CA PRO A 119 4.24 -9.70 -5.24
C PRO A 119 3.65 -10.85 -6.05
N THR A 120 3.00 -10.52 -7.16
CA THR A 120 2.27 -11.49 -7.98
C THR A 120 2.57 -11.29 -9.46
N ILE A 121 2.98 -12.34 -10.15
CA ILE A 121 3.12 -12.32 -11.61
C ILE A 121 1.73 -12.38 -12.22
N THR A 122 1.35 -11.36 -12.95
CA THR A 122 0.06 -11.29 -13.64
C THR A 122 0.10 -11.99 -14.99
N GLY A 123 -1.06 -12.50 -15.45
CA GLY A 123 -1.13 -13.30 -16.69
C GLY A 123 -0.85 -12.53 -18.00
N ASN A 124 -0.82 -11.20 -17.98
CA ASN A 124 -0.59 -10.38 -19.16
C ASN A 124 0.72 -9.59 -19.05
N ASN A 125 1.83 -10.28 -18.79
CA ASN A 125 3.15 -9.66 -18.67
C ASN A 125 4.04 -9.79 -19.91
N ASP A 126 3.50 -10.21 -21.06
CA ASP A 126 4.25 -10.34 -22.32
C ASP A 126 4.92 -9.02 -22.73
N ALA A 127 6.24 -9.02 -22.83
CA ALA A 127 7.02 -7.82 -23.12
C ALA A 127 6.69 -7.18 -24.47
N ASP A 128 6.23 -7.98 -25.44
CA ASP A 128 5.87 -7.53 -26.79
C ASP A 128 4.54 -6.74 -26.86
N LYS A 129 3.74 -6.79 -25.78
CA LYS A 129 2.48 -6.06 -25.74
C LYS A 129 2.69 -4.62 -25.22
N PRO A 130 1.91 -3.64 -25.73
CA PRO A 130 1.91 -2.29 -25.18
C PRO A 130 1.56 -2.31 -23.69
N LEU A 131 2.12 -1.41 -22.90
CA LEU A 131 1.88 -1.31 -21.45
C LEU A 131 0.38 -1.34 -21.12
N ALA A 132 -0.44 -0.59 -21.84
CA ALA A 132 -1.89 -0.52 -21.63
C ALA A 132 -2.65 -1.86 -21.85
N ALA A 133 -2.03 -2.85 -22.48
CA ALA A 133 -2.59 -4.20 -22.64
C ALA A 133 -2.09 -5.18 -21.55
N ARG A 134 -1.22 -4.73 -20.67
CA ARG A 134 -0.60 -5.51 -19.60
C ARG A 134 -1.23 -5.14 -18.27
N ILE A 135 -1.11 -6.02 -17.29
CA ILE A 135 -1.59 -5.77 -15.93
C ILE A 135 -0.38 -5.49 -15.03
N ILE A 136 -0.37 -4.35 -14.39
CA ILE A 136 0.65 -4.00 -13.38
C ILE A 136 0.18 -4.54 -12.03
N ASN A 137 1.02 -5.30 -11.34
CA ASN A 137 0.81 -5.64 -9.93
C ASN A 137 1.39 -4.54 -9.04
N LEU A 138 0.55 -3.98 -8.16
CA LEU A 138 0.98 -3.14 -7.06
C LEU A 138 0.90 -3.97 -5.78
N CYS A 139 1.97 -3.98 -4.98
CA CYS A 139 2.10 -4.88 -3.83
C CYS A 139 2.89 -4.26 -2.68
N GLY A 140 2.99 -5.03 -1.60
CA GLY A 140 3.76 -4.75 -0.40
C GLY A 140 4.57 -5.95 0.07
N HIS A 141 4.60 -6.18 1.40
CA HIS A 141 5.09 -7.39 2.08
C HIS A 141 6.60 -7.48 2.28
N LEU A 142 7.41 -7.15 1.29
CA LEU A 142 8.86 -7.42 1.34
C LEU A 142 9.66 -6.32 2.08
N HIS A 143 9.02 -5.21 2.43
CA HIS A 143 9.66 -4.06 3.08
C HIS A 143 10.90 -3.56 2.32
N THR A 144 10.79 -3.49 0.98
CA THR A 144 11.87 -3.05 0.13
C THR A 144 12.03 -1.53 0.18
N TYR A 145 13.27 -1.05 -0.07
CA TYR A 145 13.55 0.39 -0.21
C TYR A 145 13.52 0.86 -1.67
N ASP A 146 13.47 -0.07 -2.62
CA ASP A 146 13.35 0.20 -4.05
C ASP A 146 12.03 -0.34 -4.57
N PRO A 147 11.12 0.53 -5.07
CA PRO A 147 9.83 0.10 -5.59
C PRO A 147 9.94 -0.82 -6.81
N TRP A 148 11.12 -0.92 -7.43
CA TRP A 148 11.38 -1.69 -8.64
C TRP A 148 12.07 -3.05 -8.38
N THR A 149 12.19 -3.47 -7.13
CA THR A 149 12.94 -4.68 -6.72
C THR A 149 12.60 -5.93 -7.55
N ASP A 150 11.33 -6.10 -7.94
CA ASP A 150 10.87 -7.30 -8.65
C ASP A 150 10.52 -7.06 -10.14
N ILE A 151 10.98 -5.95 -10.73
CA ILE A 151 10.64 -5.58 -12.13
C ILE A 151 11.16 -6.59 -13.16
N ASP A 152 12.21 -7.32 -12.86
CA ASP A 152 12.76 -8.39 -13.69
C ASP A 152 11.89 -9.65 -13.72
N LYS A 153 10.98 -9.81 -12.76
CA LYS A 153 10.05 -10.93 -12.64
C LYS A 153 8.70 -10.66 -13.32
N GLY A 154 8.38 -9.39 -13.57
CA GLY A 154 7.12 -8.98 -14.17
C GLY A 154 6.86 -7.49 -13.95
N LEU A 155 5.67 -7.01 -14.34
CA LEU A 155 5.25 -5.64 -14.06
C LEU A 155 4.81 -5.53 -12.58
N ILE A 156 5.78 -5.59 -11.66
CA ILE A 156 5.59 -5.54 -10.21
C ILE A 156 6.16 -4.22 -9.69
N TYR A 157 5.39 -3.52 -8.86
CA TYR A 157 5.79 -2.27 -8.23
C TYR A 157 5.40 -2.30 -6.75
N HIS A 158 6.37 -2.01 -5.90
CA HIS A 158 6.24 -2.04 -4.45
C HIS A 158 5.81 -0.68 -3.91
N VAL A 159 4.78 -0.67 -3.06
CA VAL A 159 4.20 0.54 -2.45
C VAL A 159 4.35 0.57 -0.92
N GLU A 160 5.31 -0.19 -0.39
CA GLU A 160 5.62 -0.22 1.03
C GLU A 160 6.08 1.15 1.56
N MET A 161 5.90 1.36 2.85
CA MET A 161 6.31 2.57 3.55
C MET A 161 7.80 2.88 3.37
N GLU A 162 8.64 1.86 3.36
CA GLU A 162 10.10 1.98 3.20
C GLU A 162 10.48 2.53 1.83
N ALA A 163 9.82 2.10 0.77
CA ALA A 163 10.09 2.53 -0.61
C ALA A 163 9.66 3.99 -0.88
N HIS A 164 8.73 4.53 -0.09
CA HIS A 164 8.08 5.82 -0.35
C HIS A 164 8.16 6.80 0.83
N ASN A 165 9.23 6.70 1.64
CA ASN A 165 9.48 7.61 2.76
C ASN A 165 8.25 7.74 3.69
N CYS A 166 7.61 6.64 4.02
CA CYS A 166 6.42 6.57 4.88
C CYS A 166 5.25 7.47 4.43
N SER A 167 5.06 7.65 3.13
CA SER A 167 3.98 8.45 2.55
C SER A 167 3.23 7.66 1.48
N PRO A 168 1.91 7.83 1.33
CA PRO A 168 1.18 7.27 0.20
C PRO A 168 1.65 7.83 -1.13
N VAL A 169 1.62 7.02 -2.17
CA VAL A 169 2.03 7.37 -3.53
C VAL A 169 0.83 7.48 -4.47
N LEU A 170 0.82 8.48 -5.32
CA LEU A 170 -0.27 8.74 -6.27
C LEU A 170 -0.23 7.74 -7.44
N LEU A 171 -1.37 7.10 -7.76
CA LEU A 171 -1.47 6.11 -8.84
C LEU A 171 -1.06 6.66 -10.21
N ASP A 172 -1.41 7.93 -10.50
CA ASP A 172 -0.98 8.60 -11.74
C ASP A 172 0.54 8.72 -11.82
N GLY A 173 1.21 9.00 -10.69
CA GLY A 173 2.67 9.04 -10.60
C GLY A 173 3.30 7.68 -10.92
N ILE A 174 2.81 6.61 -10.31
CA ILE A 174 3.27 5.24 -10.60
C ILE A 174 3.10 4.91 -12.10
N LEU A 175 1.94 5.22 -12.68
CA LEU A 175 1.72 4.97 -14.11
C LEU A 175 2.70 5.77 -14.99
N GLN A 176 3.02 7.00 -14.59
CA GLN A 176 3.99 7.82 -15.33
C GLN A 176 5.40 7.21 -15.27
N GLU A 177 5.83 6.75 -14.10
CA GLU A 177 7.11 6.05 -13.92
C GLU A 177 7.21 4.80 -14.82
N PHE A 178 6.14 4.00 -14.95
CA PHE A 178 6.11 2.86 -15.87
C PHE A 178 6.25 3.29 -17.34
N LYS A 179 5.57 4.36 -17.74
CA LYS A 179 5.68 4.88 -19.11
C LYS A 179 7.09 5.38 -19.43
N ASP A 180 7.70 6.07 -18.49
CA ASP A 180 9.07 6.57 -18.63
C ASP A 180 10.06 5.39 -18.73
N LYS A 181 9.86 4.35 -17.89
CA LYS A 181 10.68 3.14 -17.92
C LYS A 181 10.48 2.32 -19.19
N GLU A 182 9.26 2.21 -19.72
CA GLU A 182 8.99 1.53 -20.99
C GLU A 182 9.74 2.17 -22.17
N ALA A 183 9.94 3.49 -22.15
CA ALA A 183 10.71 4.21 -23.15
C ALA A 183 12.22 3.84 -23.15
N TRP A 184 12.74 3.30 -22.02
CA TRP A 184 14.15 2.88 -21.86
C TRP A 184 14.34 1.38 -22.17
N LEU A 185 13.28 0.58 -22.11
CA LEU A 185 13.32 -0.87 -22.33
C LEU A 185 13.08 -1.28 -23.79
N LYS A 186 12.86 -0.32 -24.68
CA LYS A 186 12.78 -0.46 -26.15
C LYS A 186 14.11 -0.12 -26.82
#